data_27151a3f19bde4790e828961a96bd278
#
_entry.id   27151a3f19bde4790e828961a96bd278
#
_cell.length_a   1.000
_cell.length_b   1.000
_cell.length_c   1.000
_cell.angle_alpha   90.00
_cell.angle_beta   90.00
_cell.angle_gamma   90.00
#
_symmetry.space_group_name_H-M   'P 1'
#
loop_
_entity.id
_entity.type
_entity.pdbx_description
1 polymer ?
#
loop_
_entity_poly.entity_id
_entity_poly.type
_entity_poly.pdbx_seq_one_letter_code
_entity_poly.pdbx_strand_id
1 'polypeptide(L)'
;VLEKFLSTITVTVDSGSTVTATLGSTVLTKTSNGTAVFAVSKAGTWVIKATKGDQTAEGTVSITASGQSKSLTLIYANVFGVMWDTSNSSTALTRLTPSTDPYGYVTKSVTTEPKPAVGTGSGSSPFDAYAPWNGMKECNLNASGTVTAWKGDSRFSYDCDYTMVFIPAFYVAQKRSGTKQYFYVSDKPKTGFTKHPGSGKYIGKYHMGSVRSSTSLVAPYVNITRATARSNAKSKGSKFHLYDFATYCALIFLYIVEFADW
;
A
#
# COMPACT_ATOMS: atom_id res chain seq x y z
N VAL A 1 -39.79 -23.05 -27.33
CA VAL A 1 -38.55 -22.32 -27.61
C VAL A 1 -37.74 -22.30 -26.33
N LEU A 2 -36.57 -22.97 -26.30
CA LEU A 2 -35.69 -22.91 -25.17
C LEU A 2 -35.07 -21.49 -25.17
N GLU A 3 -35.36 -20.70 -24.14
CA GLU A 3 -34.71 -19.38 -23.98
C GLU A 3 -33.20 -19.57 -23.83
N LYS A 4 -32.45 -18.88 -24.71
CA LYS A 4 -30.99 -18.93 -24.68
C LYS A 4 -30.49 -18.21 -23.43
N PHE A 5 -29.76 -18.92 -22.57
CA PHE A 5 -29.09 -18.28 -21.43
C PHE A 5 -28.13 -17.18 -21.94
N LEU A 6 -28.33 -15.94 -21.52
CA LEU A 6 -27.49 -14.82 -21.89
C LEU A 6 -27.39 -13.81 -20.72
N SER A 7 -26.19 -13.53 -20.30
CA SER A 7 -25.89 -12.52 -19.27
C SER A 7 -24.65 -11.71 -19.67
N THR A 8 -24.38 -10.63 -18.97
CA THR A 8 -23.30 -9.73 -19.30
C THR A 8 -22.38 -9.52 -18.13
N ILE A 9 -21.05 -9.60 -18.35
CA ILE A 9 -20.02 -9.20 -17.41
C ILE A 9 -19.29 -8.00 -18.00
N THR A 10 -19.30 -6.87 -17.29
CA THR A 10 -18.55 -5.67 -17.64
C THR A 10 -17.33 -5.56 -16.73
N VAL A 11 -16.14 -5.54 -17.33
CA VAL A 11 -14.88 -5.43 -16.61
C VAL A 11 -14.28 -4.06 -16.88
N THR A 12 -14.14 -3.25 -15.85
CA THR A 12 -13.41 -1.97 -15.93
C THR A 12 -11.95 -2.24 -15.55
N VAL A 13 -11.03 -1.90 -16.43
CA VAL A 13 -9.58 -2.06 -16.28
C VAL A 13 -8.86 -1.14 -17.23
N ASP A 14 -7.59 -0.86 -17.00
CA ASP A 14 -6.79 0.03 -17.86
C ASP A 14 -6.91 -0.32 -19.35
N SER A 15 -6.98 0.71 -20.19
CA SER A 15 -6.96 0.55 -21.64
C SER A 15 -5.69 -0.18 -22.13
N GLY A 16 -5.84 -1.01 -23.14
CA GLY A 16 -4.76 -1.85 -23.68
C GLY A 16 -4.51 -3.14 -22.90
N SER A 17 -5.33 -3.46 -21.88
CA SER A 17 -5.25 -4.73 -21.14
C SER A 17 -5.90 -5.85 -21.94
N THR A 18 -5.26 -7.02 -21.99
CA THR A 18 -5.91 -8.27 -22.41
C THR A 18 -6.70 -8.83 -21.25
N VAL A 19 -8.03 -8.98 -21.42
CA VAL A 19 -8.94 -9.48 -20.39
C VAL A 19 -9.47 -10.84 -20.80
N THR A 20 -9.38 -11.83 -19.91
CA THR A 20 -9.98 -13.15 -20.09
C THR A 20 -11.06 -13.39 -19.04
N ALA A 21 -12.17 -14.00 -19.45
CA ALA A 21 -13.23 -14.48 -18.58
C ALA A 21 -13.33 -16.02 -18.74
N THR A 22 -13.08 -16.75 -17.66
CA THR A 22 -12.96 -18.22 -17.68
C THR A 22 -14.01 -18.87 -16.78
N LEU A 23 -14.69 -19.89 -17.29
CA LEU A 23 -15.56 -20.79 -16.54
C LEU A 23 -15.36 -22.23 -17.02
N GLY A 24 -14.69 -23.06 -16.20
CA GLY A 24 -14.27 -24.41 -16.60
C GLY A 24 -13.37 -24.36 -17.85
N SER A 25 -13.77 -25.05 -18.92
CA SER A 25 -13.06 -25.02 -20.20
C SER A 25 -13.43 -23.84 -21.12
N THR A 26 -14.42 -23.04 -20.75
CA THR A 26 -14.84 -21.88 -21.55
C THR A 26 -13.95 -20.69 -21.23
N VAL A 27 -13.26 -20.14 -22.26
CA VAL A 27 -12.42 -18.94 -22.14
C VAL A 27 -12.85 -17.92 -23.17
N LEU A 28 -13.18 -16.72 -22.72
CA LEU A 28 -13.49 -15.56 -23.56
C LEU A 28 -12.39 -14.53 -23.39
N THR A 29 -11.90 -13.93 -24.48
CA THR A 29 -10.81 -12.97 -24.44
C THR A 29 -11.22 -11.68 -25.16
N LYS A 30 -10.88 -10.53 -24.56
CA LYS A 30 -11.04 -9.19 -25.14
C LYS A 30 -9.88 -8.27 -24.77
N THR A 31 -9.61 -7.28 -25.62
CA THR A 31 -8.77 -6.14 -25.29
C THR A 31 -9.63 -5.02 -24.73
N SER A 32 -9.24 -4.45 -23.59
CA SER A 32 -9.93 -3.34 -22.94
C SER A 32 -9.57 -2.00 -23.61
N ASN A 33 -10.55 -1.14 -23.79
CA ASN A 33 -10.39 0.30 -24.08
C ASN A 33 -10.77 1.17 -22.86
N GLY A 34 -10.54 0.65 -21.64
CA GLY A 34 -11.06 1.15 -20.37
C GLY A 34 -12.12 0.22 -19.80
N THR A 35 -12.83 -0.51 -20.67
CA THR A 35 -13.80 -1.56 -20.33
C THR A 35 -13.69 -2.73 -21.30
N ALA A 36 -14.02 -3.94 -20.81
CA ALA A 36 -14.23 -5.13 -21.61
C ALA A 36 -15.59 -5.77 -21.23
N VAL A 37 -16.47 -5.97 -22.22
CA VAL A 37 -17.82 -6.49 -21.99
C VAL A 37 -17.93 -7.90 -22.55
N PHE A 38 -18.27 -8.88 -21.72
CA PHE A 38 -18.45 -10.29 -22.09
C PHE A 38 -19.92 -10.68 -22.06
N ALA A 39 -20.41 -11.19 -23.17
CA ALA A 39 -21.66 -11.91 -23.20
C ALA A 39 -21.39 -13.37 -22.80
N VAL A 40 -21.99 -13.82 -21.71
CA VAL A 40 -21.80 -15.18 -21.16
C VAL A 40 -23.07 -15.99 -21.27
N SER A 41 -22.92 -17.24 -21.68
CA SER A 41 -24.04 -18.16 -21.97
C SER A 41 -24.20 -19.28 -20.93
N LYS A 42 -23.49 -19.14 -19.76
CA LYS A 42 -23.53 -20.15 -18.70
C LYS A 42 -23.55 -19.49 -17.33
N ALA A 43 -24.34 -20.03 -16.42
CA ALA A 43 -24.28 -19.72 -15.00
C ALA A 43 -22.99 -20.30 -14.39
N GLY A 44 -22.48 -19.65 -13.36
CA GLY A 44 -21.29 -20.08 -12.61
C GLY A 44 -20.46 -18.89 -12.14
N THR A 45 -19.39 -19.20 -11.41
CA THR A 45 -18.42 -18.21 -10.98
C THR A 45 -17.30 -18.09 -12.01
N TRP A 46 -17.32 -16.99 -12.76
CA TRP A 46 -16.33 -16.67 -13.77
C TRP A 46 -15.08 -16.08 -13.14
N VAL A 47 -13.93 -16.61 -13.46
CA VAL A 47 -12.62 -16.03 -13.11
C VAL A 47 -12.27 -15.02 -14.21
N ILE A 48 -12.05 -13.78 -13.81
CA ILE A 48 -11.69 -12.67 -14.71
C ILE A 48 -10.25 -12.31 -14.46
N LYS A 49 -9.41 -12.41 -15.48
CA LYS A 49 -8.00 -12.03 -15.41
C LYS A 49 -7.69 -10.97 -16.46
N ALA A 50 -7.01 -9.91 -16.05
CA ALA A 50 -6.48 -8.90 -16.94
C ALA A 50 -4.95 -8.90 -16.91
N THR A 51 -4.32 -8.72 -18.06
CA THR A 51 -2.86 -8.61 -18.21
C THR A 51 -2.49 -7.38 -19.03
N LYS A 52 -1.43 -6.68 -18.64
CA LYS A 52 -0.87 -5.53 -19.36
C LYS A 52 0.64 -5.47 -19.13
N GLY A 53 1.43 -5.85 -20.12
CA GLY A 53 2.86 -6.12 -19.92
C GLY A 53 3.04 -7.17 -18.81
N ASP A 54 3.89 -6.88 -17.84
CA ASP A 54 4.17 -7.79 -16.71
C ASP A 54 3.13 -7.72 -15.58
N GLN A 55 2.13 -6.85 -15.69
CA GLN A 55 1.12 -6.68 -14.65
C GLN A 55 -0.07 -7.60 -14.87
N THR A 56 -0.57 -8.17 -13.80
CA THR A 56 -1.80 -8.97 -13.77
C THR A 56 -2.73 -8.50 -12.66
N ALA A 57 -4.03 -8.53 -12.96
CA ALA A 57 -5.08 -8.35 -11.97
C ALA A 57 -6.14 -9.43 -12.18
N GLU A 58 -6.72 -9.94 -11.09
CA GLU A 58 -7.69 -11.03 -11.13
C GLU A 58 -8.83 -10.79 -10.15
N GLY A 59 -10.00 -11.27 -10.49
CA GLY A 59 -11.19 -11.25 -9.66
C GLY A 59 -12.22 -12.24 -10.15
N THR A 60 -13.34 -12.37 -9.46
CA THR A 60 -14.41 -13.30 -9.81
C THR A 60 -15.75 -12.60 -9.94
N VAL A 61 -16.61 -13.11 -10.82
CA VAL A 61 -17.98 -12.67 -11.00
C VAL A 61 -18.90 -13.87 -11.03
N SER A 62 -19.91 -13.91 -10.17
CA SER A 62 -20.91 -14.99 -10.16
C SER A 62 -22.17 -14.59 -10.94
N ILE A 63 -22.50 -15.39 -11.94
CA ILE A 63 -23.75 -15.34 -12.72
C ILE A 63 -24.60 -16.53 -12.30
N THR A 64 -25.76 -16.26 -11.73
CA THR A 64 -26.66 -17.29 -11.18
C THR A 64 -27.91 -17.52 -12.03
N ALA A 65 -28.29 -16.57 -12.89
CA ALA A 65 -29.46 -16.64 -13.75
C ALA A 65 -29.21 -15.93 -15.08
N SER A 66 -30.02 -16.23 -16.10
CA SER A 66 -30.03 -15.49 -17.38
C SER A 66 -30.51 -14.06 -17.18
N GLY A 67 -30.07 -13.15 -18.03
CA GLY A 67 -30.44 -11.73 -18.02
C GLY A 67 -29.68 -10.89 -16.99
N GLN A 68 -28.74 -11.47 -16.24
CA GLN A 68 -27.94 -10.68 -15.29
C GLN A 68 -26.90 -9.83 -15.98
N SER A 69 -26.72 -8.60 -15.45
CA SER A 69 -25.58 -7.74 -15.74
C SER A 69 -24.77 -7.53 -14.45
N LYS A 70 -23.49 -7.88 -14.50
CA LYS A 70 -22.56 -7.74 -13.38
C LYS A 70 -21.34 -6.93 -13.80
N SER A 71 -20.79 -6.18 -12.86
CA SER A 71 -19.59 -5.37 -13.09
C SER A 71 -18.47 -5.79 -12.15
N LEU A 72 -17.23 -5.70 -12.64
CA LEU A 72 -16.01 -5.93 -11.87
C LEU A 72 -14.99 -4.86 -12.26
N THR A 73 -14.34 -4.27 -11.27
CA THR A 73 -13.19 -3.38 -11.52
C THR A 73 -11.91 -4.13 -11.15
N LEU A 74 -10.99 -4.24 -12.09
CA LEU A 74 -9.66 -4.80 -11.89
C LEU A 74 -8.62 -3.69 -11.85
N ILE A 75 -7.75 -3.73 -10.87
CA ILE A 75 -6.73 -2.70 -10.62
C ILE A 75 -5.38 -3.40 -10.52
N TYR A 76 -4.42 -2.98 -11.34
CA TYR A 76 -3.04 -3.44 -11.22
C TYR A 76 -2.40 -2.86 -9.98
N ALA A 77 -1.84 -3.73 -9.14
CA ALA A 77 -1.13 -3.36 -7.94
C ALA A 77 0.38 -3.47 -8.17
N ASN A 78 1.15 -2.49 -7.66
CA ASN A 78 2.59 -2.65 -7.51
C ASN A 78 2.84 -3.38 -6.20
N VAL A 79 3.43 -4.56 -6.28
CA VAL A 79 3.75 -5.39 -5.12
C VAL A 79 5.24 -5.61 -5.08
N PHE A 80 5.84 -5.25 -3.96
CA PHE A 80 7.24 -5.50 -3.63
C PHE A 80 7.33 -6.49 -2.49
N GLY A 81 8.39 -7.28 -2.46
CA GLY A 81 8.57 -8.26 -1.40
C GLY A 81 10.02 -8.50 -1.05
N VAL A 82 10.24 -8.93 0.19
CA VAL A 82 11.52 -9.38 0.70
C VAL A 82 11.34 -10.69 1.48
N MET A 83 12.41 -11.49 1.54
CA MET A 83 12.47 -12.72 2.30
C MET A 83 13.58 -12.62 3.34
N TRP A 84 13.25 -12.95 4.57
CA TRP A 84 14.19 -13.13 5.67
C TRP A 84 14.37 -14.61 5.98
N ASP A 85 15.63 -15.09 5.99
CA ASP A 85 15.94 -16.44 6.44
C ASP A 85 16.40 -16.41 7.91
N THR A 86 15.53 -16.87 8.78
CA THR A 86 15.77 -16.89 10.24
C THR A 86 16.77 -17.96 10.68
N SER A 87 17.30 -18.76 9.76
CA SER A 87 18.33 -19.77 10.05
C SER A 87 19.74 -19.18 10.21
N ASN A 88 19.92 -17.90 9.85
CA ASN A 88 21.17 -17.19 10.00
C ASN A 88 20.99 -15.90 10.80
N SER A 89 22.09 -15.28 11.22
CA SER A 89 22.11 -14.03 12.00
C SER A 89 22.24 -12.77 11.16
N SER A 90 22.15 -12.87 9.81
CA SER A 90 22.23 -11.72 8.94
C SER A 90 21.01 -10.82 9.11
N THR A 91 21.21 -9.50 9.14
CA THR A 91 20.14 -8.52 9.10
C THR A 91 19.64 -8.30 7.67
N ALA A 92 20.46 -8.63 6.67
CA ALA A 92 20.12 -8.45 5.26
C ALA A 92 19.00 -9.40 4.83
N LEU A 93 18.00 -8.87 4.18
CA LEU A 93 16.90 -9.62 3.57
C LEU A 93 17.16 -9.79 2.06
N THR A 94 16.58 -10.84 1.50
CA THR A 94 16.65 -11.08 0.04
C THR A 94 15.47 -10.38 -0.64
N ARG A 95 15.73 -9.50 -1.62
CA ARG A 95 14.68 -8.93 -2.47
C ARG A 95 14.05 -10.00 -3.33
N LEU A 96 12.74 -10.00 -3.38
CA LEU A 96 11.98 -10.90 -4.27
C LEU A 96 11.76 -10.24 -5.63
N THR A 97 11.74 -11.06 -6.66
CA THR A 97 11.35 -10.70 -8.02
C THR A 97 10.10 -11.51 -8.41
N PRO A 98 9.38 -11.16 -9.49
CA PRO A 98 8.28 -11.99 -9.97
C PRO A 98 8.65 -13.46 -10.23
N SER A 99 9.93 -13.73 -10.56
CA SER A 99 10.42 -15.10 -10.83
C SER A 99 10.92 -15.84 -9.57
N THR A 100 11.29 -15.13 -8.51
CA THR A 100 11.82 -15.73 -7.26
C THR A 100 10.82 -15.77 -6.12
N ASP A 101 9.67 -15.10 -6.26
CA ASP A 101 8.60 -15.11 -5.27
C ASP A 101 7.80 -16.43 -5.32
N PRO A 102 7.87 -17.29 -4.29
CA PRO A 102 7.19 -18.57 -4.29
C PRO A 102 5.67 -18.48 -4.17
N TYR A 103 5.13 -17.29 -3.86
CA TYR A 103 3.68 -17.06 -3.71
C TYR A 103 3.07 -16.29 -4.90
N GLY A 104 3.89 -15.84 -5.87
CA GLY A 104 3.43 -15.12 -7.05
C GLY A 104 2.78 -13.76 -6.74
N TYR A 105 3.13 -13.13 -5.63
CA TYR A 105 2.58 -11.82 -5.24
C TYR A 105 3.33 -10.66 -5.86
N VAL A 106 4.66 -10.77 -5.96
CA VAL A 106 5.54 -9.69 -6.44
C VAL A 106 5.26 -9.39 -7.90
N THR A 107 5.04 -8.11 -8.20
CA THR A 107 4.79 -7.61 -9.57
C THR A 107 5.86 -6.61 -10.01
N LYS A 108 6.69 -6.15 -9.10
CA LYS A 108 7.78 -5.21 -9.36
C LYS A 108 9.04 -5.64 -8.64
N SER A 109 10.17 -5.50 -9.31
CA SER A 109 11.50 -5.67 -8.72
C SER A 109 12.26 -4.35 -8.77
N VAL A 110 13.13 -4.18 -7.80
CA VAL A 110 14.06 -3.07 -7.70
C VAL A 110 15.47 -3.64 -7.72
N THR A 111 16.29 -3.15 -8.64
CA THR A 111 17.67 -3.62 -8.86
C THR A 111 18.72 -2.65 -8.32
N THR A 112 18.33 -1.39 -8.09
CA THR A 112 19.20 -0.38 -7.50
C THR A 112 18.90 -0.27 -6.01
N GLU A 113 19.93 -0.36 -5.17
CA GLU A 113 19.74 -0.24 -3.73
C GLU A 113 19.43 1.22 -3.32
N PRO A 114 18.47 1.42 -2.42
CA PRO A 114 18.21 2.72 -1.83
C PRO A 114 19.42 3.24 -1.05
N LYS A 115 19.63 4.54 -1.10
CA LYS A 115 20.66 5.23 -0.31
C LYS A 115 19.94 6.10 0.73
N PRO A 116 19.99 5.74 2.03
CA PRO A 116 19.37 6.57 3.07
C PRO A 116 20.07 7.91 3.19
N ALA A 117 19.32 8.94 3.55
CA ALA A 117 19.90 10.23 3.92
C ALA A 117 20.65 10.09 5.25
N VAL A 118 21.93 10.46 5.27
CA VAL A 118 22.77 10.41 6.48
C VAL A 118 23.29 11.81 6.78
N GLY A 119 23.10 12.26 8.01
CA GLY A 119 23.49 13.61 8.44
C GLY A 119 22.75 14.68 7.62
N THR A 120 23.50 15.57 6.96
CA THR A 120 22.96 16.60 6.05
C THR A 120 22.90 16.16 4.59
N GLY A 121 23.28 14.92 4.29
CA GLY A 121 23.26 14.36 2.94
C GLY A 121 21.86 14.10 2.41
N SER A 122 21.74 13.96 1.10
CA SER A 122 20.50 13.57 0.42
C SER A 122 20.44 12.06 0.26
N GLY A 123 19.30 11.48 0.57
CA GLY A 123 18.97 10.10 0.21
C GLY A 123 18.43 10.01 -1.22
N SER A 124 18.40 8.80 -1.75
CA SER A 124 17.71 8.48 -2.99
C SER A 124 17.16 7.06 -2.91
N SER A 125 15.97 6.85 -3.40
CA SER A 125 15.35 5.53 -3.39
C SER A 125 14.63 5.27 -4.72
N PRO A 126 14.85 4.12 -5.37
CA PRO A 126 14.04 3.74 -6.53
C PRO A 126 12.58 3.52 -6.17
N PHE A 127 12.25 3.33 -4.88
CA PHE A 127 10.89 3.23 -4.38
C PHE A 127 10.15 4.58 -4.41
N ASP A 128 10.87 5.71 -4.51
CA ASP A 128 10.26 7.04 -4.66
C ASP A 128 9.43 7.18 -5.95
N ALA A 129 9.59 6.26 -6.91
CA ALA A 129 8.74 6.17 -8.09
C ALA A 129 7.39 5.48 -7.84
N TYR A 130 7.20 4.81 -6.71
CA TYR A 130 6.05 3.93 -6.45
C TYR A 130 5.33 4.28 -5.16
N ALA A 131 4.00 4.17 -5.18
CA ALA A 131 3.22 4.19 -3.94
C ALA A 131 3.50 2.89 -3.12
N PRO A 132 3.48 2.97 -1.77
CA PRO A 132 3.13 4.12 -0.97
C PRO A 132 4.25 5.15 -0.76
N TRP A 133 5.52 4.84 -1.07
CA TRP A 133 6.68 5.68 -0.77
C TRP A 133 6.59 7.07 -1.39
N ASN A 134 6.24 7.18 -2.69
CA ASN A 134 6.08 8.48 -3.37
C ASN A 134 4.96 9.35 -2.80
N GLY A 135 4.05 8.75 -2.04
CA GLY A 135 2.95 9.44 -1.39
C GLY A 135 3.25 9.89 0.04
N MET A 136 4.40 9.49 0.61
CA MET A 136 4.85 9.98 1.91
C MET A 136 5.32 11.42 1.77
N LYS A 137 4.57 12.36 2.37
CA LYS A 137 4.81 13.80 2.22
C LYS A 137 4.76 14.51 3.56
N GLU A 138 5.66 15.46 3.71
CA GLU A 138 5.65 16.38 4.84
C GLU A 138 4.53 17.40 4.68
N CYS A 139 3.86 17.71 5.78
CA CYS A 139 2.76 18.69 5.80
C CYS A 139 2.68 19.40 7.16
N ASN A 140 1.97 20.52 7.16
CA ASN A 140 1.52 21.18 8.38
C ASN A 140 0.04 20.85 8.61
N LEU A 141 -0.33 20.58 9.85
CA LEU A 141 -1.72 20.44 10.27
C LEU A 141 -2.14 21.62 11.16
N ASN A 142 -3.45 21.81 11.30
CA ASN A 142 -4.03 22.62 12.36
C ASN A 142 -4.47 21.74 13.56
N ALA A 143 -4.94 22.36 14.63
CA ALA A 143 -5.42 21.66 15.83
C ALA A 143 -6.62 20.72 15.58
N SER A 144 -7.36 20.88 14.50
CA SER A 144 -8.43 19.95 14.11
C SER A 144 -7.91 18.74 13.30
N GLY A 145 -6.60 18.69 13.04
CA GLY A 145 -5.95 17.61 12.25
C GLY A 145 -6.19 17.75 10.73
N THR A 146 -6.48 18.96 10.27
CA THR A 146 -6.63 19.25 8.83
C THR A 146 -5.31 19.79 8.27
N VAL A 147 -4.93 19.32 7.08
CA VAL A 147 -3.74 19.82 6.37
C VAL A 147 -3.94 21.28 5.98
N THR A 148 -3.01 22.13 6.38
CA THR A 148 -2.96 23.55 6.04
C THR A 148 -1.97 23.87 4.93
N ALA A 149 -0.89 23.09 4.83
CA ALA A 149 0.12 23.22 3.79
C ALA A 149 0.84 21.89 3.56
N TRP A 150 1.17 21.59 2.32
CA TRP A 150 2.10 20.51 1.97
C TRP A 150 3.51 21.09 1.75
N LYS A 151 4.55 20.28 1.94
CA LYS A 151 5.93 20.67 1.59
C LYS A 151 5.99 21.04 0.09
N GLY A 152 6.53 22.22 -0.18
CA GLY A 152 6.51 22.85 -1.51
C GLY A 152 5.45 23.95 -1.68
N ASP A 153 4.46 24.04 -0.78
CA ASP A 153 3.56 25.18 -0.68
C ASP A 153 4.29 26.34 0.03
N SER A 154 4.08 27.57 -0.40
CA SER A 154 4.67 28.78 0.22
C SER A 154 4.29 28.98 1.70
N ARG A 155 3.19 28.38 2.13
CA ARG A 155 2.72 28.41 3.53
C ARG A 155 3.34 27.32 4.41
N PHE A 156 4.08 26.36 3.83
CA PHE A 156 4.71 25.30 4.59
C PHE A 156 5.84 25.84 5.45
N SER A 157 5.90 25.42 6.71
CA SER A 157 6.96 25.80 7.64
C SER A 157 7.35 24.64 8.54
N TYR A 158 8.63 24.47 8.77
CA TYR A 158 9.13 23.57 9.80
C TYR A 158 8.96 24.14 11.22
N ASP A 159 8.79 25.44 11.34
CA ASP A 159 8.45 26.14 12.58
C ASP A 159 6.91 26.23 12.74
N CYS A 160 6.26 25.10 12.58
CA CYS A 160 4.83 24.94 12.76
C CYS A 160 4.58 23.91 13.86
N ASP A 161 3.59 24.15 14.71
CA ASP A 161 3.25 23.27 15.83
C ASP A 161 2.96 21.83 15.45
N TYR A 162 2.53 21.59 14.22
CA TYR A 162 2.09 20.28 13.74
C TYR A 162 2.77 19.93 12.41
N THR A 163 4.10 19.91 12.41
CA THR A 163 4.86 19.42 11.24
C THR A 163 4.82 17.89 11.24
N MET A 164 4.13 17.34 10.26
CA MET A 164 3.83 15.92 10.18
C MET A 164 4.35 15.31 8.88
N VAL A 165 4.43 13.99 8.86
CA VAL A 165 4.60 13.18 7.66
C VAL A 165 3.35 12.34 7.46
N PHE A 166 2.75 12.43 6.29
CA PHE A 166 1.64 11.58 5.89
C PHE A 166 2.16 10.22 5.43
N ILE A 167 1.62 9.13 5.97
CA ILE A 167 1.83 7.76 5.49
C ILE A 167 0.61 7.36 4.69
N PRO A 168 0.70 7.16 3.36
CA PRO A 168 -0.43 6.71 2.55
C PRO A 168 -0.99 5.37 3.00
N ALA A 169 -2.21 5.06 2.58
CA ALA A 169 -2.75 3.72 2.76
C ALA A 169 -1.98 2.72 1.89
N PHE A 170 -1.60 1.59 2.48
CA PHE A 170 -0.99 0.47 1.78
C PHE A 170 -1.48 -0.86 2.35
N TYR A 171 -1.19 -1.93 1.63
CA TYR A 171 -1.64 -3.27 1.95
C TYR A 171 -0.45 -4.19 2.14
N VAL A 172 -0.58 -5.15 3.04
CA VAL A 172 0.50 -6.07 3.40
C VAL A 172 0.03 -7.51 3.34
N ALA A 173 0.96 -8.39 3.02
CA ALA A 173 0.84 -9.83 3.24
C ALA A 173 2.11 -10.32 3.93
N GLN A 174 1.96 -11.32 4.77
CA GLN A 174 3.06 -12.07 5.37
C GLN A 174 2.86 -13.56 5.09
N LYS A 175 3.95 -14.25 4.80
CA LYS A 175 3.99 -15.70 4.64
C LYS A 175 5.17 -16.28 5.36
N ARG A 176 5.06 -17.56 5.72
CA ARG A 176 6.16 -18.32 6.32
C ARG A 176 6.26 -19.69 5.66
N SER A 177 7.48 -20.14 5.41
CA SER A 177 7.78 -21.49 4.94
C SER A 177 9.10 -21.95 5.57
N GLY A 178 9.02 -22.87 6.51
CA GLY A 178 10.18 -23.30 7.32
C GLY A 178 10.79 -22.11 8.08
N THR A 179 12.09 -21.89 7.85
CA THR A 179 12.87 -20.79 8.44
C THR A 179 12.66 -19.46 7.70
N LYS A 180 12.01 -19.46 6.53
CA LYS A 180 11.86 -18.28 5.69
C LYS A 180 10.58 -17.54 6.01
N GLN A 181 10.70 -16.22 6.23
CA GLN A 181 9.60 -15.29 6.38
C GLN A 181 9.58 -14.33 5.19
N TYR A 182 8.39 -14.07 4.68
CA TYR A 182 8.17 -13.25 3.49
C TYR A 182 7.29 -12.08 3.87
N PHE A 183 7.71 -10.88 3.47
CA PHE A 183 7.01 -9.62 3.74
C PHE A 183 6.72 -8.93 2.41
N TYR A 184 5.46 -8.53 2.23
CA TYR A 184 5.00 -7.91 1.00
C TYR A 184 4.29 -6.59 1.29
N VAL A 185 4.57 -5.60 0.46
CA VAL A 185 3.87 -4.31 0.44
C VAL A 185 3.22 -4.12 -0.93
N SER A 186 1.96 -3.75 -0.92
CA SER A 186 1.16 -3.42 -2.12
C SER A 186 0.57 -2.02 -1.99
N ASP A 187 0.59 -1.25 -3.08
CA ASP A 187 -0.04 0.08 -3.16
C ASP A 187 -1.57 0.02 -3.23
N LYS A 188 -2.14 -1.15 -3.53
CA LYS A 188 -3.58 -1.35 -3.75
C LYS A 188 -4.07 -2.65 -3.12
N PRO A 189 -5.40 -2.78 -2.91
CA PRO A 189 -6.00 -4.05 -2.47
C PRO A 189 -5.65 -5.17 -3.45
N LYS A 190 -5.29 -6.34 -2.91
CA LYS A 190 -5.03 -7.57 -3.67
C LYS A 190 -5.45 -8.76 -2.84
N THR A 191 -5.89 -9.84 -3.49
CA THR A 191 -6.23 -11.10 -2.81
C THR A 191 -5.07 -11.59 -1.95
N GLY A 192 -5.33 -11.91 -0.69
CA GLY A 192 -4.31 -12.31 0.29
C GLY A 192 -3.59 -11.16 0.99
N PHE A 193 -3.96 -9.90 0.67
CA PHE A 193 -3.44 -8.71 1.34
C PHE A 193 -4.51 -8.05 2.20
N THR A 194 -4.08 -7.44 3.30
CA THR A 194 -4.93 -6.62 4.17
C THR A 194 -4.38 -5.20 4.26
N LYS A 195 -5.28 -4.21 4.37
CA LYS A 195 -4.85 -2.83 4.59
C LYS A 195 -4.09 -2.75 5.91
N HIS A 196 -2.89 -2.16 5.91
CA HIS A 196 -2.12 -2.02 7.13
C HIS A 196 -2.80 -1.03 8.09
N PRO A 197 -3.07 -1.40 9.37
CA PRO A 197 -3.84 -0.57 10.30
C PRO A 197 -3.13 0.75 10.69
N GLY A 198 -1.80 0.80 10.54
CA GLY A 198 -0.98 2.00 10.76
C GLY A 198 -0.86 2.93 9.56
N SER A 199 -1.45 2.57 8.41
CA SER A 199 -1.40 3.37 7.18
C SER A 199 -2.58 4.35 7.05
N GLY A 200 -2.42 5.36 6.18
CA GLY A 200 -3.42 6.43 5.99
C GLY A 200 -3.45 7.42 7.17
N LYS A 201 -2.32 7.62 7.83
CA LYS A 201 -2.19 8.44 9.05
C LYS A 201 -1.10 9.50 8.88
N TYR A 202 -1.16 10.48 9.77
CA TYR A 202 -0.11 11.49 9.94
C TYR A 202 0.70 11.16 11.19
N ILE A 203 2.03 11.23 11.09
CA ILE A 203 2.95 11.08 12.22
C ILE A 203 3.73 12.36 12.41
N GLY A 204 4.12 12.68 13.66
CA GLY A 204 5.01 13.80 13.93
C GLY A 204 6.36 13.59 13.25
N LYS A 205 6.80 14.58 12.47
CA LYS A 205 8.14 14.56 11.88
C LYS A 205 9.21 14.65 12.98
N TYR A 206 8.92 15.39 14.04
CA TYR A 206 9.79 15.60 15.17
C TYR A 206 9.16 15.00 16.44
N HIS A 207 9.99 14.70 17.41
CA HIS A 207 9.51 14.37 18.74
C HIS A 207 8.74 15.54 19.35
N MET A 208 7.78 15.24 20.19
CA MET A 208 7.04 16.24 20.92
C MET A 208 8.00 17.03 21.82
N GLY A 209 8.01 18.35 21.65
CA GLY A 209 8.80 19.26 22.47
C GLY A 209 8.07 19.73 23.73
N SER A 210 8.72 20.56 24.52
CA SER A 210 8.16 21.14 25.76
C SER A 210 6.89 21.98 25.48
N VAL A 211 6.75 22.53 24.31
CA VAL A 211 5.53 23.22 23.83
C VAL A 211 4.49 22.27 23.25
N ARG A 212 4.67 20.95 23.43
CA ARG A 212 3.73 19.88 23.04
C ARG A 212 3.41 19.85 21.56
N SER A 213 4.38 20.05 20.73
CA SER A 213 4.24 20.12 19.26
C SER A 213 5.30 19.26 18.56
N SER A 214 5.05 18.96 17.30
CA SER A 214 6.03 18.39 16.38
C SER A 214 6.59 19.52 15.53
N THR A 215 7.63 20.19 16.04
CA THR A 215 8.29 21.34 15.39
C THR A 215 9.80 21.17 15.37
N SER A 216 10.47 21.79 14.42
CA SER A 216 11.92 21.89 14.42
C SER A 216 12.39 22.78 15.59
N LEU A 217 13.65 22.70 15.93
CA LEU A 217 14.30 23.59 16.91
C LEU A 217 13.85 23.46 18.39
N VAL A 218 12.99 22.46 18.71
CA VAL A 218 12.55 22.22 20.07
C VAL A 218 13.10 20.88 20.56
N ALA A 219 13.77 20.89 21.71
CA ALA A 219 14.27 19.68 22.33
C ALA A 219 13.10 18.72 22.71
N PRO A 220 13.32 17.39 22.60
CA PRO A 220 12.32 16.41 23.02
C PRO A 220 11.89 16.64 24.47
N TYR A 221 10.58 16.52 24.74
CA TYR A 221 10.05 16.63 26.08
C TYR A 221 10.32 15.32 26.84
N VAL A 222 11.24 15.35 27.76
CA VAL A 222 11.72 14.21 28.54
C VAL A 222 11.25 14.26 29.98
N ASN A 223 11.49 13.21 30.74
CA ASN A 223 11.15 13.11 32.18
C ASN A 223 9.65 13.27 32.48
N ILE A 224 8.80 12.74 31.60
CA ILE A 224 7.35 12.72 31.78
C ILE A 224 6.78 11.32 31.84
N THR A 225 5.69 11.15 32.57
CA THR A 225 4.99 9.87 32.62
C THR A 225 4.24 9.63 31.32
N ARG A 226 3.94 8.34 31.02
CA ARG A 226 3.08 7.99 29.88
C ARG A 226 1.69 8.65 29.96
N ALA A 227 1.14 8.78 31.16
CA ALA A 227 -0.16 9.45 31.38
C ALA A 227 -0.09 10.92 30.98
N THR A 228 0.96 11.62 31.41
CA THR A 228 1.22 13.02 31.03
C THR A 228 1.41 13.15 29.52
N ALA A 229 2.20 12.26 28.89
CA ALA A 229 2.39 12.28 27.45
C ALA A 229 1.07 12.10 26.66
N ARG A 230 0.20 11.17 27.11
CA ARG A 230 -1.16 11.00 26.53
C ARG A 230 -2.03 12.25 26.68
N SER A 231 -2.05 12.84 27.85
CA SER A 231 -2.82 14.07 28.12
C SER A 231 -2.31 15.20 27.22
N ASN A 232 -1.00 15.34 27.10
CA ASN A 232 -0.37 16.33 26.24
C ASN A 232 -0.71 16.12 24.76
N ALA A 233 -0.70 14.90 24.27
CA ALA A 233 -1.13 14.61 22.91
C ALA A 233 -2.59 14.98 22.68
N LYS A 234 -3.50 14.56 23.56
CA LYS A 234 -4.94 14.85 23.48
C LYS A 234 -5.25 16.36 23.59
N SER A 235 -4.45 17.13 24.33
CA SER A 235 -4.65 18.57 24.45
C SER A 235 -4.44 19.35 23.15
N LYS A 236 -3.82 18.70 22.15
CA LYS A 236 -3.65 19.26 20.81
C LYS A 236 -4.89 19.15 19.93
N GLY A 237 -5.84 18.32 20.31
CA GLY A 237 -7.09 18.08 19.62
C GLY A 237 -7.52 16.62 19.74
N SER A 238 -8.79 16.33 19.57
CA SER A 238 -9.37 14.99 19.77
C SER A 238 -8.78 13.91 18.87
N LYS A 239 -8.16 14.28 17.74
CA LYS A 239 -7.55 13.38 16.78
C LYS A 239 -6.08 13.08 17.05
N PHE A 240 -5.45 13.80 18.01
CA PHE A 240 -4.04 13.60 18.34
C PHE A 240 -3.88 12.58 19.46
N HIS A 241 -2.94 11.67 19.28
CA HIS A 241 -2.60 10.64 20.25
C HIS A 241 -1.11 10.32 20.18
N LEU A 242 -0.62 9.54 21.14
CA LEU A 242 0.74 9.04 21.08
C LEU A 242 0.91 8.11 19.87
N TYR A 243 2.13 8.02 19.39
CA TYR A 243 2.57 7.05 18.41
C TYR A 243 2.19 5.63 18.87
N ASP A 244 1.39 4.94 18.09
CA ASP A 244 0.90 3.61 18.41
C ASP A 244 1.73 2.50 17.73
N PHE A 245 1.61 1.28 18.26
CA PHE A 245 2.34 0.13 17.74
C PHE A 245 1.98 -0.16 16.27
N ALA A 246 0.73 0.04 15.87
CA ALA A 246 0.32 -0.17 14.49
C ALA A 246 1.04 0.79 13.52
N THR A 247 1.20 2.04 13.92
CA THR A 247 1.95 3.03 13.13
C THR A 247 3.44 2.70 13.09
N TYR A 248 4.02 2.24 14.21
CA TYR A 248 5.39 1.73 14.25
C TYR A 248 5.58 0.57 13.27
N CYS A 249 4.70 -0.44 13.30
CA CYS A 249 4.75 -1.56 12.38
C CYS A 249 4.60 -1.13 10.92
N ALA A 250 3.80 -0.09 10.62
CA ALA A 250 3.69 0.43 9.26
C ALA A 250 5.04 0.93 8.73
N LEU A 251 5.77 1.68 9.54
CA LEU A 251 7.10 2.18 9.15
C LEU A 251 8.10 1.03 8.99
N ILE A 252 8.09 0.04 9.91
CA ILE A 252 8.95 -1.13 9.80
C ILE A 252 8.68 -1.89 8.50
N PHE A 253 7.41 -2.14 8.15
CA PHE A 253 7.07 -2.81 6.88
C PHE A 253 7.61 -2.06 5.66
N LEU A 254 7.43 -0.74 5.64
CA LEU A 254 7.94 0.09 4.54
C LEU A 254 9.47 0.05 4.50
N TYR A 255 10.11 0.17 5.67
CA TYR A 255 11.56 0.16 5.81
C TYR A 255 12.18 -1.17 5.33
N ILE A 256 11.73 -2.30 5.86
CA ILE A 256 12.32 -3.61 5.51
C ILE A 256 12.13 -3.95 4.03
N VAL A 257 11.02 -3.55 3.40
CA VAL A 257 10.81 -3.77 1.98
C VAL A 257 11.64 -2.81 1.13
N GLU A 258 11.81 -1.56 1.58
CA GLU A 258 12.61 -0.56 0.87
C GLU A 258 14.11 -0.85 0.97
N PHE A 259 14.63 -1.11 2.16
CA PHE A 259 16.07 -1.25 2.39
C PHE A 259 16.55 -2.71 2.38
N ALA A 260 15.66 -3.69 2.42
CA ALA A 260 15.97 -5.12 2.55
C ALA A 260 16.91 -5.41 3.73
N ASP A 261 16.69 -4.75 4.85
CA ASP A 261 17.48 -4.84 6.08
C ASP A 261 16.58 -4.65 7.32
N TRP A 262 17.07 -5.09 8.50
CA TRP A 262 16.39 -4.93 9.79
C TRP A 262 16.88 -3.71 10.55
#